data_16cbd7ec26bf53eae5b5f99064a589cc
#
_entry.id   16cbd7ec26bf53eae5b5f99064a589cc
#
_cell.length_a   1.000
_cell.length_b   1.000
_cell.length_c   1.000
_cell.angle_alpha   90.00
_cell.angle_beta   90.00
_cell.angle_gamma   90.00
#
_symmetry.space_group_name_H-M   'P 1'
#
loop_
_entity.id
_entity.type
_entity.pdbx_description
1 polymer ?
#
loop_
_entity_poly.entity_id
_entity_poly.type
_entity_poly.pdbx_seq_one_letter_code
_entity_poly.pdbx_strand_id
1 'polypeptide(L)'
;MKMEADVVIVGTGVGGLFSALSLPRDQKIIMITKSDLESSDSFLAQGGICMLHDKDDYDSYFEDTMKAGHYENRKESVDLMIRSSREIIHDLIGYGVDFQKQEADESGNEAADNGGETAAIQDIYAFTREGAHSRPRILFHADITGKEITSKLLAQVKQLSNVTLLEYTTMSDIIVENDECRGIIAQDKDGNEFEIHAENTIWASGGIGGRYKHSTNFPHLTGDALTISEKHGIRLEHLDYVQIHPTTLYSKKPGRRFLISESVRGEGAVLLNSKKERFVNELLPRDVVTKAIREEMEKEGTDHVWLSMEKLGKETIMGHFPNIYQHCLEEGYDVTKECIPVVPAQHYFMGGVWVDSDSKTSMEHL
;
A
#
# COMPACT_ATOMS: atom_id res chain seq x y z
N MET A 1 3.26 -24.55 -23.30
CA MET A 1 2.02 -23.90 -23.82
C MET A 1 2.38 -22.45 -24.16
N LYS A 2 1.83 -21.88 -25.24
CA LYS A 2 2.05 -20.48 -25.61
C LYS A 2 0.72 -19.73 -25.56
N MET A 3 0.70 -18.58 -24.92
CA MET A 3 -0.43 -17.66 -24.90
C MET A 3 -0.05 -16.35 -25.57
N GLU A 4 -1.03 -15.61 -26.09
CA GLU A 4 -0.83 -14.32 -26.76
C GLU A 4 -1.80 -13.29 -26.21
N ALA A 5 -1.32 -12.06 -25.99
CA ALA A 5 -2.07 -10.90 -25.56
C ALA A 5 -1.49 -9.61 -26.17
N ASP A 6 -2.22 -8.50 -26.12
CA ASP A 6 -1.67 -7.18 -26.43
C ASP A 6 -0.86 -6.67 -25.23
N VAL A 7 -1.39 -6.92 -24.01
CA VAL A 7 -0.73 -6.53 -22.76
C VAL A 7 -0.72 -7.69 -21.77
N VAL A 8 0.43 -7.94 -21.15
CA VAL A 8 0.51 -8.80 -19.96
C VAL A 8 0.77 -7.94 -18.72
N ILE A 9 0.02 -8.19 -17.64
CA ILE A 9 0.14 -7.47 -16.37
C ILE A 9 0.55 -8.46 -15.28
N VAL A 10 1.65 -8.17 -14.59
CA VAL A 10 2.19 -9.02 -13.51
C VAL A 10 1.83 -8.41 -12.16
N GLY A 11 0.83 -8.99 -11.50
CA GLY A 11 0.35 -8.59 -10.18
C GLY A 11 -1.08 -8.04 -10.18
N THR A 12 -1.83 -8.39 -9.13
CA THR A 12 -3.23 -8.00 -8.88
C THR A 12 -3.39 -7.05 -7.69
N GLY A 13 -2.34 -6.34 -7.34
CA GLY A 13 -2.42 -5.18 -6.44
C GLY A 13 -3.05 -3.97 -7.14
N VAL A 14 -3.18 -2.85 -6.41
CA VAL A 14 -3.83 -1.63 -6.93
C VAL A 14 -3.24 -1.17 -8.26
N GLY A 15 -1.91 -1.23 -8.44
CA GLY A 15 -1.26 -0.82 -9.68
C GLY A 15 -1.70 -1.66 -10.89
N GLY A 16 -1.69 -3.00 -10.76
CA GLY A 16 -2.11 -3.89 -11.85
C GLY A 16 -3.61 -3.78 -12.16
N LEU A 17 -4.45 -3.75 -11.13
CA LEU A 17 -5.91 -3.64 -11.30
C LEU A 17 -6.30 -2.32 -11.95
N PHE A 18 -5.74 -1.20 -11.47
CA PHE A 18 -6.02 0.11 -12.04
C PHE A 18 -5.52 0.22 -13.48
N SER A 19 -4.33 -0.32 -13.78
CA SER A 19 -3.82 -0.39 -15.17
C SER A 19 -4.79 -1.15 -16.09
N ALA A 20 -5.27 -2.32 -15.67
CA ALA A 20 -6.23 -3.09 -16.47
C ALA A 20 -7.54 -2.33 -16.75
N LEU A 21 -8.02 -1.53 -15.77
CA LEU A 21 -9.21 -0.70 -15.93
C LEU A 21 -8.99 0.52 -16.81
N SER A 22 -7.75 1.02 -16.90
CA SER A 22 -7.38 2.21 -17.68
C SER A 22 -7.05 1.89 -19.15
N LEU A 23 -6.74 0.64 -19.48
CA LEU A 23 -6.41 0.23 -20.83
C LEU A 23 -7.65 0.18 -21.76
N PRO A 24 -7.48 0.39 -23.09
CA PRO A 24 -8.53 0.25 -24.08
C PRO A 24 -9.23 -1.11 -24.04
N ARG A 25 -10.54 -1.13 -24.24
CA ARG A 25 -11.37 -2.35 -24.12
C ARG A 25 -11.24 -3.32 -25.29
N ASP A 26 -10.64 -2.91 -26.39
CA ASP A 26 -10.29 -3.73 -27.56
C ASP A 26 -8.94 -4.45 -27.40
N GLN A 27 -8.12 -4.08 -26.43
CA GLN A 27 -6.89 -4.79 -26.13
C GLN A 27 -7.15 -6.07 -25.33
N LYS A 28 -6.54 -7.16 -25.74
CA LYS A 28 -6.53 -8.42 -25.01
C LYS A 28 -5.50 -8.38 -23.89
N ILE A 29 -5.94 -8.55 -22.65
CA ILE A 29 -5.10 -8.44 -21.46
C ILE A 29 -5.02 -9.80 -20.77
N ILE A 30 -3.81 -10.22 -20.37
CA ILE A 30 -3.60 -11.35 -19.46
C ILE A 30 -2.98 -10.80 -18.18
N MET A 31 -3.63 -11.03 -17.04
CA MET A 31 -3.08 -10.69 -15.72
C MET A 31 -2.70 -11.96 -14.98
N ILE A 32 -1.53 -11.97 -14.35
CA ILE A 32 -1.07 -13.09 -13.52
C ILE A 32 -0.86 -12.66 -12.08
N THR A 33 -1.05 -13.58 -11.14
CA THR A 33 -0.71 -13.38 -9.72
C THR A 33 -0.15 -14.64 -9.09
N LYS A 34 0.87 -14.50 -8.25
CA LYS A 34 1.56 -15.60 -7.54
C LYS A 34 0.68 -16.38 -6.58
N SER A 35 -0.35 -15.74 -6.05
CA SER A 35 -1.30 -16.31 -5.09
C SER A 35 -2.72 -16.21 -5.65
N ASP A 36 -3.72 -16.16 -4.78
CA ASP A 36 -5.08 -15.78 -5.17
C ASP A 36 -5.14 -14.29 -5.54
N LEU A 37 -6.26 -13.87 -6.15
CA LEU A 37 -6.44 -12.52 -6.68
C LEU A 37 -6.43 -11.40 -5.62
N GLU A 38 -6.72 -11.72 -4.36
CA GLU A 38 -6.83 -10.75 -3.27
C GLU A 38 -5.55 -10.64 -2.43
N SER A 39 -4.65 -11.60 -2.52
CA SER A 39 -3.41 -11.65 -1.74
C SER A 39 -2.35 -10.65 -2.25
N SER A 40 -2.64 -9.36 -2.11
CA SER A 40 -1.72 -8.26 -2.42
C SER A 40 -1.47 -7.38 -1.20
N ASP A 41 -0.30 -6.74 -1.10
CA ASP A 41 -0.04 -5.79 -0.01
C ASP A 41 -0.95 -4.57 -0.08
N SER A 42 -1.44 -4.22 -1.27
CA SER A 42 -2.46 -3.17 -1.43
C SER A 42 -3.75 -3.50 -0.66
N PHE A 43 -4.17 -4.78 -0.64
CA PHE A 43 -5.33 -5.23 0.12
C PHE A 43 -5.13 -5.07 1.64
N LEU A 44 -3.90 -5.15 2.13
CA LEU A 44 -3.55 -5.07 3.55
C LEU A 44 -3.41 -3.64 4.07
N ALA A 45 -3.41 -2.63 3.22
CA ALA A 45 -3.17 -1.25 3.61
C ALA A 45 -4.30 -0.74 4.52
N GLN A 46 -3.93 -0.31 5.73
CA GLN A 46 -4.86 0.16 6.76
C GLN A 46 -5.11 1.68 6.69
N GLY A 47 -4.09 2.44 6.28
CA GLY A 47 -4.16 3.89 6.14
C GLY A 47 -5.10 4.33 5.03
N GLY A 48 -4.88 5.51 4.50
CA GLY A 48 -5.72 6.05 3.43
C GLY A 48 -4.94 6.39 2.17
N ILE A 49 -5.59 7.13 1.30
CA ILE A 49 -5.02 7.65 0.06
C ILE A 49 -5.09 9.17 0.06
N CYS A 50 -3.96 9.82 -0.25
CA CYS A 50 -3.86 11.27 -0.27
C CYS A 50 -4.48 11.86 -1.55
N MET A 51 -5.15 13.00 -1.39
CA MET A 51 -5.67 13.78 -2.50
C MET A 51 -5.32 15.26 -2.32
N LEU A 52 -5.03 15.96 -3.44
CA LEU A 52 -4.93 17.40 -3.45
C LEU A 52 -6.29 18.02 -3.08
N HIS A 53 -6.38 18.67 -1.92
CA HIS A 53 -7.63 19.18 -1.38
C HIS A 53 -8.19 20.34 -2.22
N ASP A 54 -7.36 21.35 -2.46
CA ASP A 54 -7.66 22.52 -3.29
C ASP A 54 -6.37 23.07 -3.93
N LYS A 55 -6.48 24.15 -4.71
CA LYS A 55 -5.32 24.76 -5.38
C LYS A 55 -4.31 25.35 -4.40
N ASP A 56 -4.78 25.85 -3.27
CA ASP A 56 -3.94 26.50 -2.25
C ASP A 56 -3.20 25.46 -1.38
N ASP A 57 -3.57 24.18 -1.48
CA ASP A 57 -2.91 23.09 -0.79
C ASP A 57 -1.69 22.52 -1.53
N TYR A 58 -1.51 22.83 -2.82
CA TYR A 58 -0.46 22.23 -3.63
C TYR A 58 0.95 22.44 -3.05
N ASP A 59 1.30 23.68 -2.71
CA ASP A 59 2.65 24.01 -2.25
C ASP A 59 2.96 23.31 -0.93
N SER A 60 1.99 23.28 0.00
CA SER A 60 2.13 22.60 1.28
C SER A 60 2.21 21.07 1.14
N TYR A 61 1.45 20.49 0.20
CA TYR A 61 1.50 19.05 -0.08
C TYR A 61 2.82 18.65 -0.73
N PHE A 62 3.29 19.45 -1.69
CA PHE A 62 4.59 19.22 -2.33
C PHE A 62 5.74 19.30 -1.31
N GLU A 63 5.77 20.34 -0.46
CA GLU A 63 6.81 20.51 0.57
C GLU A 63 6.75 19.39 1.62
N ASP A 64 5.56 19.00 2.11
CA ASP A 64 5.40 17.90 3.05
C ASP A 64 5.97 16.58 2.47
N THR A 65 5.69 16.31 1.19
CA THR A 65 6.17 15.11 0.49
C THR A 65 7.69 15.13 0.30
N MET A 66 8.23 16.26 -0.15
CA MET A 66 9.69 16.44 -0.33
C MET A 66 10.43 16.28 0.99
N LYS A 67 9.91 16.89 2.06
CA LYS A 67 10.49 16.81 3.39
C LYS A 67 10.44 15.39 3.96
N ALA A 68 9.32 14.67 3.77
CA ALA A 68 9.18 13.29 4.21
C ALA A 68 10.18 12.35 3.52
N GLY A 69 10.54 12.64 2.28
CA GLY A 69 11.57 11.93 1.52
C GLY A 69 12.98 12.53 1.64
N HIS A 70 13.24 13.37 2.66
CA HIS A 70 14.54 14.02 2.89
C HIS A 70 15.06 14.81 1.66
N TYR A 71 14.15 15.28 0.80
CA TYR A 71 14.43 15.97 -0.47
C TYR A 71 15.18 15.12 -1.52
N GLU A 72 15.17 13.80 -1.37
CA GLU A 72 15.73 12.87 -2.34
C GLU A 72 14.72 12.44 -3.41
N ASN A 73 13.47 12.85 -3.27
CA ASN A 73 12.40 12.57 -4.23
C ASN A 73 12.69 13.21 -5.60
N ARG A 74 12.28 12.52 -6.66
CA ARG A 74 12.19 13.15 -7.99
C ARG A 74 11.02 14.11 -8.04
N LYS A 75 11.31 15.41 -8.24
CA LYS A 75 10.31 16.49 -8.21
C LYS A 75 9.20 16.31 -9.24
N GLU A 76 9.56 15.84 -10.44
CA GLU A 76 8.60 15.58 -11.52
C GLU A 76 7.59 14.49 -11.12
N SER A 77 8.05 13.44 -10.45
CA SER A 77 7.18 12.36 -9.98
C SER A 77 6.25 12.82 -8.86
N VAL A 78 6.76 13.66 -7.96
CA VAL A 78 5.94 14.27 -6.88
C VAL A 78 4.89 15.20 -7.47
N ASP A 79 5.25 16.07 -8.43
CA ASP A 79 4.32 16.97 -9.11
C ASP A 79 3.21 16.20 -9.82
N LEU A 80 3.57 15.18 -10.60
CA LEU A 80 2.62 14.32 -11.30
C LEU A 80 1.66 13.64 -10.34
N MET A 81 2.17 13.01 -9.28
CA MET A 81 1.37 12.33 -8.26
C MET A 81 0.34 13.27 -7.63
N ILE A 82 0.76 14.49 -7.23
CA ILE A 82 -0.12 15.44 -6.57
C ILE A 82 -1.21 15.93 -7.54
N ARG A 83 -0.83 16.31 -8.75
CA ARG A 83 -1.77 16.88 -9.74
C ARG A 83 -2.81 15.87 -10.23
N SER A 84 -2.40 14.62 -10.45
CA SER A 84 -3.31 13.56 -10.88
C SER A 84 -4.22 13.02 -9.78
N SER A 85 -3.91 13.31 -8.51
CA SER A 85 -4.59 12.69 -7.37
C SER A 85 -6.11 12.88 -7.36
N ARG A 86 -6.62 14.04 -7.78
CA ARG A 86 -8.07 14.32 -7.79
C ARG A 86 -8.80 13.48 -8.85
N GLU A 87 -8.23 13.36 -10.05
CA GLU A 87 -8.78 12.53 -11.12
C GLU A 87 -8.81 11.06 -10.72
N ILE A 88 -7.70 10.56 -10.16
CA ILE A 88 -7.62 9.19 -9.66
C ILE A 88 -8.68 8.91 -8.58
N ILE A 89 -8.92 9.83 -7.65
CA ILE A 89 -9.96 9.66 -6.63
C ILE A 89 -11.36 9.65 -7.25
N HIS A 90 -11.63 10.48 -8.25
CA HIS A 90 -12.89 10.42 -9.00
C HIS A 90 -13.09 9.06 -9.67
N ASP A 91 -12.04 8.51 -10.30
CA ASP A 91 -12.09 7.20 -10.93
C ASP A 91 -12.37 6.10 -9.91
N LEU A 92 -11.68 6.12 -8.75
CA LEU A 92 -11.91 5.16 -7.68
C LEU A 92 -13.36 5.19 -7.17
N ILE A 93 -13.93 6.38 -6.97
CA ILE A 93 -15.34 6.55 -6.59
C ILE A 93 -16.25 6.01 -7.71
N GLY A 94 -15.92 6.30 -8.96
CA GLY A 94 -16.63 5.78 -10.14
C GLY A 94 -16.60 4.24 -10.23
N TYR A 95 -15.54 3.60 -9.76
CA TYR A 95 -15.44 2.14 -9.64
C TYR A 95 -16.16 1.58 -8.39
N GLY A 96 -16.77 2.43 -7.58
CA GLY A 96 -17.58 2.04 -6.42
C GLY A 96 -16.81 1.98 -5.11
N VAL A 97 -15.64 2.60 -5.01
CA VAL A 97 -14.92 2.75 -3.74
C VAL A 97 -15.70 3.68 -2.83
N ASP A 98 -15.99 3.22 -1.61
CA ASP A 98 -16.77 3.93 -0.61
C ASP A 98 -15.84 4.48 0.48
N PHE A 99 -15.42 5.73 0.32
CA PHE A 99 -14.65 6.43 1.37
C PHE A 99 -15.58 6.90 2.50
N GLN A 100 -15.01 7.08 3.70
CA GLN A 100 -15.72 7.58 4.87
C GLN A 100 -16.35 8.93 4.55
N LYS A 101 -17.67 9.05 4.73
CA LYS A 101 -18.39 10.32 4.58
C LYS A 101 -18.25 11.17 5.84
N GLN A 102 -18.39 12.48 5.69
CA GLN A 102 -18.50 13.39 6.84
C GLN A 102 -19.73 13.04 7.66
N GLU A 103 -19.62 13.16 8.98
CA GLU A 103 -20.81 13.09 9.84
C GLU A 103 -21.73 14.26 9.53
N ALA A 104 -23.05 14.00 9.48
CA ALA A 104 -24.04 15.07 9.35
C ALA A 104 -23.87 16.07 10.51
N ASP A 105 -23.86 17.36 10.21
CA ASP A 105 -23.83 18.37 11.25
C ASP A 105 -25.10 18.27 12.14
N GLU A 106 -25.03 18.78 13.38
CA GLU A 106 -26.15 18.75 14.35
C GLU A 106 -27.46 19.40 13.83
N SER A 107 -27.40 20.07 12.65
CA SER A 107 -28.57 20.69 11.99
C SER A 107 -29.36 19.70 11.11
N GLY A 108 -28.91 18.45 10.97
CA GLY A 108 -29.62 17.40 10.22
C GLY A 108 -29.59 17.59 8.71
N ASN A 109 -28.72 18.46 8.20
CA ASN A 109 -28.44 18.52 6.80
C ASN A 109 -27.41 17.39 6.52
N GLU A 110 -27.90 16.24 6.04
CA GLU A 110 -27.05 15.29 5.32
C GLU A 110 -26.38 16.09 4.21
N ALA A 111 -25.03 15.99 4.10
CA ALA A 111 -24.30 16.52 2.96
C ALA A 111 -25.01 16.00 1.71
N ALA A 112 -25.62 16.91 0.98
CA ALA A 112 -26.66 16.59 0.01
C ALA A 112 -26.13 15.61 -1.04
N ASP A 113 -26.52 14.36 -0.94
CA ASP A 113 -26.50 13.38 -2.05
C ASP A 113 -27.61 13.78 -3.06
N ASN A 114 -27.57 15.04 -3.44
CA ASN A 114 -28.36 15.56 -4.55
C ASN A 114 -27.62 15.16 -5.82
N GLY A 115 -27.98 14.07 -6.47
CA GLY A 115 -27.47 13.54 -7.72
C GLY A 115 -27.25 14.56 -8.86
N GLY A 116 -26.65 15.67 -8.55
CA GLY A 116 -26.22 16.76 -9.40
C GLY A 116 -24.73 16.96 -9.32
N GLU A 117 -24.09 17.06 -10.43
CA GLU A 117 -22.67 17.17 -10.81
C GLU A 117 -21.79 18.20 -10.07
N THR A 118 -22.11 18.69 -8.87
CA THR A 118 -21.45 19.89 -8.32
C THR A 118 -21.01 19.86 -6.86
N ALA A 119 -21.28 18.83 -6.06
CA ALA A 119 -20.69 18.76 -4.72
C ALA A 119 -19.22 18.35 -4.82
N ALA A 120 -18.31 19.15 -4.28
CA ALA A 120 -16.90 18.82 -4.30
C ALA A 120 -16.62 17.63 -3.36
N ILE A 121 -15.65 16.77 -3.70
CA ILE A 121 -15.26 15.60 -2.89
C ILE A 121 -15.05 16.00 -1.42
N GLN A 122 -14.44 17.14 -1.17
CA GLN A 122 -14.18 17.67 0.17
C GLN A 122 -15.46 18.03 0.98
N ASP A 123 -16.59 18.18 0.32
CA ASP A 123 -17.86 18.50 0.97
C ASP A 123 -18.64 17.22 1.36
N ILE A 124 -18.25 16.07 0.80
CA ILE A 124 -18.94 14.79 1.00
C ILE A 124 -18.13 13.88 1.93
N TYR A 125 -16.81 13.83 1.77
CA TYR A 125 -15.97 12.84 2.44
C TYR A 125 -15.17 13.43 3.59
N ALA A 126 -14.95 12.61 4.60
CA ALA A 126 -14.07 12.92 5.72
C ALA A 126 -12.59 12.77 5.31
N PHE A 127 -11.78 13.70 5.80
CA PHE A 127 -10.34 13.66 5.61
C PHE A 127 -9.63 13.52 6.95
N THR A 128 -8.64 12.66 7.00
CA THR A 128 -7.75 12.51 8.16
C THR A 128 -6.33 12.96 7.85
N ARG A 129 -5.52 13.04 8.89
CA ARG A 129 -4.10 13.42 8.81
C ARG A 129 -3.25 12.37 9.50
N GLU A 130 -2.21 11.92 8.82
CA GLU A 130 -1.14 11.11 9.41
C GLU A 130 0.15 11.91 9.58
N GLY A 131 1.20 11.27 10.08
CA GLY A 131 2.51 11.87 10.23
C GLY A 131 3.06 12.48 8.93
N ALA A 132 3.86 13.52 9.05
CA ALA A 132 4.43 14.32 7.96
C ALA A 132 3.45 15.21 7.16
N HIS A 133 2.15 15.07 7.31
CA HIS A 133 1.17 15.96 6.67
C HIS A 133 0.90 17.21 7.50
N SER A 134 0.98 18.39 6.87
CA SER A 134 0.61 19.68 7.50
C SER A 134 -0.91 19.93 7.53
N ARG A 135 -1.66 19.28 6.63
CA ARG A 135 -3.12 19.37 6.51
C ARG A 135 -3.78 17.99 6.41
N PRO A 136 -5.08 17.84 6.76
CA PRO A 136 -5.85 16.65 6.42
C PRO A 136 -5.99 16.50 4.89
N ARG A 137 -5.45 15.42 4.31
CA ARG A 137 -5.50 15.13 2.86
C ARG A 137 -5.84 13.68 2.56
N ILE A 138 -6.06 12.87 3.58
CA ILE A 138 -6.15 11.43 3.47
C ILE A 138 -7.60 11.02 3.50
N LEU A 139 -8.09 10.48 2.39
CA LEU A 139 -9.35 9.76 2.31
C LEU A 139 -9.15 8.33 2.83
N PHE A 140 -10.11 7.79 3.56
CA PHE A 140 -10.00 6.50 4.22
C PHE A 140 -11.35 5.77 4.26
N HIS A 141 -11.31 4.47 4.54
CA HIS A 141 -12.46 3.64 4.85
C HIS A 141 -12.15 2.83 6.11
N ALA A 142 -12.62 3.29 7.26
CA ALA A 142 -12.23 2.79 8.58
C ALA A 142 -10.70 2.57 8.65
N ASP A 143 -10.25 1.39 9.08
CA ASP A 143 -8.84 0.96 9.09
C ASP A 143 -8.54 -0.14 8.04
N ILE A 144 -9.29 -0.16 6.92
CA ILE A 144 -9.18 -1.16 5.83
C ILE A 144 -9.26 -0.54 4.43
N THR A 145 -8.78 0.67 4.26
CA THR A 145 -8.87 1.42 2.99
C THR A 145 -8.32 0.64 1.79
N GLY A 146 -7.21 -0.05 1.97
CA GLY A 146 -6.62 -0.87 0.90
C GLY A 146 -7.51 -2.01 0.45
N LYS A 147 -8.16 -2.72 1.40
CA LYS A 147 -9.14 -3.75 1.10
C LYS A 147 -10.33 -3.18 0.32
N GLU A 148 -10.87 -2.05 0.75
CA GLU A 148 -11.97 -1.39 0.06
C GLU A 148 -11.61 -1.07 -1.39
N ILE A 149 -10.50 -0.38 -1.62
CA ILE A 149 -10.04 -0.01 -2.97
C ILE A 149 -9.80 -1.25 -3.83
N THR A 150 -8.98 -2.20 -3.38
CA THR A 150 -8.59 -3.34 -4.22
C THR A 150 -9.74 -4.29 -4.51
N SER A 151 -10.65 -4.50 -3.54
CA SER A 151 -11.84 -5.35 -3.76
C SER A 151 -12.78 -4.77 -4.81
N LYS A 152 -13.00 -3.43 -4.80
CA LYS A 152 -13.83 -2.77 -5.80
C LYS A 152 -13.19 -2.81 -7.18
N LEU A 153 -11.90 -2.48 -7.29
CA LEU A 153 -11.18 -2.56 -8.57
C LEU A 153 -11.19 -3.99 -9.12
N LEU A 154 -10.95 -5.00 -8.28
CA LEU A 154 -11.00 -6.41 -8.70
C LEU A 154 -12.39 -6.81 -9.18
N ALA A 155 -13.45 -6.35 -8.51
CA ALA A 155 -14.83 -6.60 -8.93
C ALA A 155 -15.12 -6.01 -10.32
N GLN A 156 -14.57 -4.82 -10.63
CA GLN A 156 -14.67 -4.21 -11.95
C GLN A 156 -13.85 -4.97 -13.00
N VAL A 157 -12.61 -5.33 -12.69
CA VAL A 157 -11.74 -6.10 -13.60
C VAL A 157 -12.38 -7.45 -13.98
N LYS A 158 -13.00 -8.15 -13.01
CA LYS A 158 -13.71 -9.42 -13.26
C LYS A 158 -14.88 -9.30 -14.26
N GLN A 159 -15.40 -8.09 -14.50
CA GLN A 159 -16.48 -7.85 -15.47
C GLN A 159 -15.95 -7.60 -16.88
N LEU A 160 -14.63 -7.40 -17.04
CA LEU A 160 -14.02 -7.11 -18.33
C LEU A 160 -13.86 -8.37 -19.17
N SER A 161 -14.55 -8.45 -20.30
CA SER A 161 -14.48 -9.59 -21.22
C SER A 161 -13.13 -9.76 -21.94
N ASN A 162 -12.34 -8.68 -21.99
CA ASN A 162 -11.02 -8.65 -22.63
C ASN A 162 -9.87 -8.98 -21.66
N VAL A 163 -10.16 -9.27 -20.38
CA VAL A 163 -9.15 -9.60 -19.35
C VAL A 163 -9.25 -11.07 -18.97
N THR A 164 -8.12 -11.77 -19.03
CA THR A 164 -7.95 -13.12 -18.50
C THR A 164 -7.13 -13.08 -17.24
N LEU A 165 -7.64 -13.61 -16.12
CA LEU A 165 -6.98 -13.67 -14.82
C LEU A 165 -6.40 -15.07 -14.58
N LEU A 166 -5.10 -15.15 -14.26
CA LEU A 166 -4.40 -16.40 -13.96
C LEU A 166 -3.84 -16.35 -12.52
N GLU A 167 -4.50 -17.04 -11.61
CA GLU A 167 -4.05 -17.20 -10.23
C GLU A 167 -2.93 -18.23 -10.10
N TYR A 168 -2.18 -18.17 -9.01
CA TYR A 168 -1.09 -19.11 -8.70
C TYR A 168 -0.11 -19.26 -9.86
N THR A 169 0.15 -18.14 -10.53
CA THR A 169 1.02 -18.06 -11.71
C THR A 169 2.13 -17.06 -11.42
N THR A 170 3.37 -17.55 -11.45
CA THR A 170 4.58 -16.77 -11.13
C THR A 170 5.30 -16.40 -12.40
N MET A 171 5.70 -15.14 -12.56
CA MET A 171 6.66 -14.72 -13.58
C MET A 171 8.05 -15.27 -13.20
N SER A 172 8.62 -16.14 -14.01
CA SER A 172 9.97 -16.67 -13.82
C SER A 172 11.03 -15.90 -14.63
N ASP A 173 10.64 -15.30 -15.74
CA ASP A 173 11.52 -14.50 -16.60
C ASP A 173 10.70 -13.61 -17.56
N ILE A 174 11.40 -12.82 -18.39
CA ILE A 174 10.83 -12.11 -19.54
C ILE A 174 11.28 -12.73 -20.85
N ILE A 175 10.49 -12.53 -21.90
CA ILE A 175 10.85 -12.85 -23.27
C ILE A 175 11.51 -11.61 -23.87
N VAL A 176 12.74 -11.74 -24.34
CA VAL A 176 13.49 -10.63 -24.95
C VAL A 176 13.78 -10.97 -26.41
N GLU A 177 13.37 -10.07 -27.32
CA GLU A 177 13.65 -10.15 -28.76
C GLU A 177 14.16 -8.77 -29.23
N ASN A 178 15.31 -8.73 -29.87
CA ASN A 178 15.94 -7.50 -30.36
C ASN A 178 16.12 -6.41 -29.27
N ASP A 179 16.50 -6.81 -28.06
CA ASP A 179 16.67 -5.95 -26.88
C ASP A 179 15.39 -5.32 -26.35
N GLU A 180 14.21 -5.81 -26.76
CA GLU A 180 12.89 -5.36 -26.32
C GLU A 180 12.15 -6.47 -25.56
N CYS A 181 11.32 -6.11 -24.59
CA CYS A 181 10.45 -7.04 -23.89
C CYS A 181 9.27 -7.43 -24.80
N ARG A 182 9.04 -8.73 -24.97
CA ARG A 182 7.95 -9.29 -25.81
C ARG A 182 7.07 -10.25 -25.03
N GLY A 183 6.97 -10.05 -23.72
CA GLY A 183 6.15 -10.85 -22.83
C GLY A 183 6.94 -11.47 -21.68
N ILE A 184 6.39 -12.51 -21.10
CA ILE A 184 6.94 -13.17 -19.92
C ILE A 184 7.01 -14.70 -20.09
N ILE A 185 7.92 -15.32 -19.34
CA ILE A 185 7.92 -16.74 -19.03
C ILE A 185 7.25 -16.86 -17.66
N ALA A 186 6.23 -17.71 -17.58
CA ALA A 186 5.44 -17.92 -16.37
C ALA A 186 5.44 -19.38 -15.97
N GLN A 187 5.25 -19.63 -14.68
CA GLN A 187 5.11 -20.96 -14.09
C GLN A 187 3.79 -21.08 -13.35
N ASP A 188 3.03 -22.12 -13.62
CA ASP A 188 1.78 -22.41 -12.91
C ASP A 188 2.03 -23.06 -11.54
N LYS A 189 0.95 -23.30 -10.77
CA LYS A 189 0.99 -23.94 -9.44
C LYS A 189 1.60 -25.35 -9.43
N ASP A 190 1.58 -26.04 -10.56
CA ASP A 190 2.09 -27.39 -10.71
C ASP A 190 3.55 -27.43 -11.18
N GLY A 191 4.16 -26.23 -11.38
CA GLY A 191 5.53 -26.06 -11.80
C GLY A 191 5.72 -26.15 -13.31
N ASN A 192 4.67 -26.15 -14.11
CA ASN A 192 4.78 -26.16 -15.56
C ASN A 192 5.07 -24.76 -16.08
N GLU A 193 6.15 -24.63 -16.83
CA GLU A 193 6.55 -23.38 -17.46
C GLU A 193 5.82 -23.19 -18.80
N PHE A 194 5.43 -21.95 -19.08
CA PHE A 194 4.80 -21.55 -20.33
C PHE A 194 5.10 -20.08 -20.66
N GLU A 195 4.91 -19.71 -21.92
CA GLU A 195 5.15 -18.36 -22.42
C GLU A 195 3.84 -17.58 -22.58
N ILE A 196 3.86 -16.30 -22.20
CA ILE A 196 2.84 -15.32 -22.55
C ILE A 196 3.52 -14.24 -23.39
N HIS A 197 3.28 -14.28 -24.70
CA HIS A 197 3.76 -13.25 -25.61
C HIS A 197 2.83 -12.05 -25.58
N ALA A 198 3.40 -10.85 -25.48
CA ALA A 198 2.66 -9.61 -25.47
C ALA A 198 3.45 -8.47 -26.12
N GLU A 199 2.75 -7.51 -26.71
CA GLU A 199 3.36 -6.29 -27.24
C GLU A 199 3.93 -5.44 -26.11
N ASN A 200 3.20 -5.34 -25.00
CA ASN A 200 3.62 -4.57 -23.83
C ASN A 200 3.49 -5.41 -22.55
N THR A 201 4.40 -5.18 -21.61
CA THR A 201 4.43 -5.83 -20.30
C THR A 201 4.35 -4.78 -19.19
N ILE A 202 3.42 -4.95 -18.24
CA ILE A 202 3.31 -4.08 -17.06
C ILE A 202 3.72 -4.87 -15.82
N TRP A 203 4.76 -4.42 -15.15
CA TRP A 203 5.17 -4.97 -13.86
C TRP A 203 4.54 -4.22 -12.71
N ALA A 204 3.54 -4.85 -12.08
CA ALA A 204 2.93 -4.43 -10.81
C ALA A 204 3.19 -5.48 -9.71
N SER A 205 4.38 -6.09 -9.74
CA SER A 205 4.77 -7.30 -9.01
C SER A 205 5.05 -7.09 -7.52
N GLY A 206 4.91 -5.86 -7.00
CA GLY A 206 5.13 -5.53 -5.59
C GLY A 206 6.61 -5.51 -5.21
N GLY A 207 6.87 -5.62 -3.89
CA GLY A 207 8.19 -5.43 -3.31
C GLY A 207 8.91 -6.71 -2.89
N ILE A 208 9.67 -6.62 -1.80
CA ILE A 208 10.60 -7.66 -1.30
C ILE A 208 10.28 -8.14 0.11
N GLY A 209 9.12 -7.78 0.66
CA GLY A 209 8.81 -7.98 2.07
C GLY A 209 8.88 -9.43 2.55
N GLY A 210 8.60 -10.40 1.67
CA GLY A 210 8.74 -11.82 1.95
C GLY A 210 10.16 -12.30 2.27
N ARG A 211 11.18 -11.48 1.97
CA ARG A 211 12.59 -11.76 2.32
C ARG A 211 12.94 -11.43 3.77
N TYR A 212 12.05 -10.75 4.52
CA TYR A 212 12.33 -10.28 5.88
C TYR A 212 11.66 -11.18 6.92
N LYS A 213 12.38 -11.47 8.00
CA LYS A 213 11.86 -12.25 9.15
C LYS A 213 10.65 -11.57 9.80
N HIS A 214 10.70 -10.24 9.93
CA HIS A 214 9.60 -9.42 10.43
C HIS A 214 9.17 -8.49 9.30
N SER A 215 7.99 -8.74 8.75
CA SER A 215 7.42 -7.98 7.64
C SER A 215 5.91 -7.91 7.77
N THR A 216 5.32 -6.79 7.36
CA THR A 216 3.88 -6.63 7.20
C THR A 216 3.37 -7.18 5.88
N ASN A 217 4.28 -7.50 4.96
CA ASN A 217 3.97 -7.92 3.60
C ASN A 217 3.68 -9.43 3.51
N PHE A 218 3.03 -9.83 2.43
CA PHE A 218 2.85 -11.25 2.14
C PHE A 218 4.19 -11.97 1.88
N PRO A 219 4.36 -13.22 2.35
CA PRO A 219 5.61 -13.97 2.17
C PRO A 219 5.98 -14.24 0.72
N HIS A 220 5.01 -14.26 -0.21
CA HIS A 220 5.26 -14.50 -1.63
C HIS A 220 5.84 -13.30 -2.38
N LEU A 221 5.93 -12.13 -1.75
CA LEU A 221 6.57 -10.94 -2.34
C LEU A 221 8.09 -11.03 -2.20
N THR A 222 8.74 -11.63 -3.17
CA THR A 222 10.15 -12.03 -3.11
C THR A 222 11.07 -11.22 -4.02
N GLY A 223 10.54 -10.18 -4.70
CA GLY A 223 11.33 -9.28 -5.55
C GLY A 223 11.74 -9.92 -6.88
N ASP A 224 10.89 -10.68 -7.52
CA ASP A 224 11.21 -11.40 -8.75
C ASP A 224 11.62 -10.45 -9.87
N ALA A 225 10.94 -9.31 -10.01
CA ALA A 225 11.29 -8.28 -10.98
C ALA A 225 12.73 -7.76 -10.80
N LEU A 226 13.27 -7.72 -9.58
CA LEU A 226 14.65 -7.29 -9.34
C LEU A 226 15.66 -8.31 -9.86
N THR A 227 15.43 -9.59 -9.60
CA THR A 227 16.29 -10.67 -10.09
C THR A 227 16.29 -10.75 -11.62
N ILE A 228 15.11 -10.58 -12.23
CA ILE A 228 14.96 -10.55 -13.69
C ILE A 228 15.65 -9.31 -14.27
N SER A 229 15.49 -8.14 -13.60
CA SER A 229 16.17 -6.91 -14.02
C SER A 229 17.69 -7.04 -14.03
N GLU A 230 18.26 -7.62 -12.98
CA GLU A 230 19.69 -7.88 -12.90
C GLU A 230 20.17 -8.79 -14.04
N LYS A 231 19.42 -9.87 -14.31
CA LYS A 231 19.71 -10.81 -15.38
C LYS A 231 19.73 -10.17 -16.77
N HIS A 232 18.82 -9.24 -17.04
CA HIS A 232 18.63 -8.61 -18.36
C HIS A 232 19.20 -7.19 -18.47
N GLY A 233 19.90 -6.70 -17.44
CA GLY A 233 20.52 -5.38 -17.45
C GLY A 233 19.50 -4.22 -17.38
N ILE A 234 18.29 -4.47 -16.89
CA ILE A 234 17.27 -3.43 -16.64
C ILE A 234 17.71 -2.62 -15.44
N ARG A 235 17.65 -1.29 -15.56
CA ARG A 235 18.15 -0.38 -14.54
C ARG A 235 17.37 -0.53 -13.22
N LEU A 236 18.14 -0.63 -12.14
CA LEU A 236 17.65 -0.64 -10.75
C LEU A 236 18.11 0.60 -10.02
N GLU A 237 17.32 1.06 -9.05
CA GLU A 237 17.63 2.25 -8.23
C GLU A 237 17.28 2.02 -6.76
N HIS A 238 18.07 2.57 -5.85
CA HIS A 238 17.81 2.67 -4.42
C HIS A 238 17.41 1.35 -3.73
N LEU A 239 18.09 0.26 -4.03
CA LEU A 239 17.77 -1.07 -3.46
C LEU A 239 17.96 -1.16 -1.95
N ASP A 240 18.64 -0.21 -1.34
CA ASP A 240 18.80 -0.01 0.09
C ASP A 240 17.67 0.79 0.75
N TYR A 241 16.77 1.40 -0.02
CA TYR A 241 15.65 2.19 0.51
C TYR A 241 14.50 1.29 0.95
N VAL A 242 14.61 0.83 2.19
CA VAL A 242 13.62 -0.03 2.84
C VAL A 242 13.06 0.68 4.06
N GLN A 243 11.75 0.94 4.06
CA GLN A 243 11.08 1.51 5.21
C GLN A 243 10.74 0.43 6.23
N ILE A 244 11.09 0.70 7.48
CA ILE A 244 10.68 -0.11 8.63
C ILE A 244 9.55 0.61 9.34
N HIS A 245 8.40 -0.08 9.51
CA HIS A 245 7.31 0.46 10.33
C HIS A 245 7.59 0.20 11.81
N PRO A 246 7.47 1.22 12.67
CA PRO A 246 7.80 1.09 14.08
C PRO A 246 6.95 0.10 14.85
N THR A 247 5.64 0.03 14.53
CA THR A 247 4.65 -0.67 15.34
C THR A 247 3.91 -1.75 14.56
N THR A 248 4.32 -2.99 14.74
CA THR A 248 3.59 -4.19 14.32
C THR A 248 3.37 -5.08 15.53
N LEU A 249 2.26 -5.83 15.57
CA LEU A 249 1.99 -6.74 16.68
C LEU A 249 3.07 -7.82 16.75
N TYR A 250 3.75 -7.90 17.89
CA TYR A 250 4.75 -8.94 18.11
C TYR A 250 4.08 -10.29 18.28
N SER A 251 4.57 -11.29 17.56
CA SER A 251 4.14 -12.68 17.71
C SER A 251 5.31 -13.63 17.52
N LYS A 252 5.33 -14.72 18.27
CA LYS A 252 6.27 -15.84 18.10
C LYS A 252 5.88 -16.77 16.95
N LYS A 253 4.63 -16.67 16.46
CA LYS A 253 4.17 -17.43 15.30
C LYS A 253 4.91 -17.00 14.03
N PRO A 254 5.25 -17.93 13.15
CA PRO A 254 5.81 -17.56 11.83
C PRO A 254 4.78 -16.82 10.97
N GLY A 255 5.26 -16.10 9.97
CA GLY A 255 4.41 -15.41 9.01
C GLY A 255 4.44 -13.89 9.14
N ARG A 256 3.50 -13.27 8.47
CA ARG A 256 3.34 -11.83 8.38
C ARG A 256 3.07 -11.21 9.75
N ARG A 257 3.64 -10.04 10.01
CA ARG A 257 3.31 -9.23 11.20
C ARG A 257 2.08 -8.38 10.92
N PHE A 258 1.15 -8.37 11.84
CA PHE A 258 -0.02 -7.51 11.75
C PHE A 258 0.38 -6.05 12.01
N LEU A 259 -0.01 -5.17 11.10
CA LEU A 259 0.28 -3.73 11.22
C LEU A 259 -0.61 -3.11 12.30
N ILE A 260 0.00 -2.38 13.23
CA ILE A 260 -0.71 -1.42 14.07
C ILE A 260 -0.49 -0.05 13.45
N SER A 261 -1.52 0.49 12.82
CA SER A 261 -1.49 1.71 12.01
C SER A 261 -0.81 2.88 12.73
N GLU A 262 -0.18 3.74 11.97
CA GLU A 262 0.39 5.01 12.48
C GLU A 262 -0.68 5.91 13.08
N SER A 263 -1.90 5.89 12.53
CA SER A 263 -3.04 6.66 13.03
C SER A 263 -3.33 6.38 14.51
N VAL A 264 -3.09 5.16 15.00
CA VAL A 264 -3.22 4.79 16.43
C VAL A 264 -2.29 5.66 17.31
N ARG A 265 -1.05 5.89 16.86
CA ARG A 265 -0.10 6.79 17.54
C ARG A 265 -0.49 8.25 17.33
N GLY A 266 -0.99 8.58 16.15
CA GLY A 266 -1.52 9.91 15.81
C GLY A 266 -2.66 10.34 16.74
N GLU A 267 -3.53 9.41 17.13
CA GLU A 267 -4.63 9.66 18.07
C GLU A 267 -4.24 9.60 19.55
N GLY A 268 -2.98 9.28 19.86
CA GLY A 268 -2.44 9.43 21.21
C GLY A 268 -1.99 8.15 21.92
N ALA A 269 -1.90 7.02 21.22
CA ALA A 269 -1.26 5.84 21.79
C ALA A 269 0.23 6.08 22.04
N VAL A 270 0.75 5.50 23.12
CA VAL A 270 2.11 5.73 23.58
C VAL A 270 2.96 4.46 23.64
N LEU A 271 4.24 4.61 23.33
CA LEU A 271 5.24 3.55 23.40
C LEU A 271 5.86 3.50 24.79
N LEU A 272 5.89 2.30 25.38
CA LEU A 272 6.35 2.06 26.75
C LEU A 272 7.41 0.95 26.77
N ASN A 273 8.40 1.11 27.64
CA ASN A 273 9.37 0.07 27.97
C ASN A 273 8.80 -0.97 28.95
N SER A 274 9.60 -1.94 29.38
CA SER A 274 9.20 -2.98 30.33
C SER A 274 8.75 -2.44 31.71
N LYS A 275 9.24 -1.22 32.07
CA LYS A 275 8.86 -0.53 33.31
C LYS A 275 7.62 0.36 33.17
N LYS A 276 6.95 0.32 32.01
CA LYS A 276 5.82 1.19 31.67
C LYS A 276 6.17 2.69 31.59
N GLU A 277 7.42 3.00 31.27
CA GLU A 277 7.90 4.36 31.05
C GLU A 277 7.91 4.68 29.56
N ARG A 278 7.44 5.87 29.18
CA ARG A 278 7.51 6.39 27.81
C ARG A 278 8.97 6.80 27.49
N PHE A 279 9.50 6.34 26.38
CA PHE A 279 10.91 6.53 26.01
C PHE A 279 11.15 7.31 24.72
N VAL A 280 10.10 7.59 23.94
CA VAL A 280 10.19 8.31 22.67
C VAL A 280 8.96 9.17 22.42
N ASN A 281 9.07 10.19 21.57
CA ASN A 281 7.90 10.87 21.00
C ASN A 281 7.43 10.08 19.76
N GLU A 282 6.27 9.50 19.83
CA GLU A 282 5.69 8.59 18.84
C GLU A 282 5.32 9.25 17.51
N LEU A 283 5.25 10.59 17.48
CA LEU A 283 4.92 11.38 16.27
C LEU A 283 6.17 11.81 15.47
N LEU A 284 7.36 11.40 15.90
CA LEU A 284 8.59 11.58 15.12
C LEU A 284 8.56 10.69 13.86
N PRO A 285 9.40 10.99 12.85
CA PRO A 285 9.54 10.16 11.65
C PRO A 285 9.77 8.68 11.97
N ARG A 286 9.27 7.78 11.10
CA ARG A 286 9.30 6.33 11.32
C ARG A 286 10.67 5.75 11.59
N ASP A 287 11.70 6.24 10.91
CA ASP A 287 13.10 5.86 11.10
C ASP A 287 13.60 6.20 12.51
N VAL A 288 13.28 7.41 13.01
CA VAL A 288 13.64 7.87 14.35
C VAL A 288 12.96 7.04 15.43
N VAL A 289 11.64 6.80 15.29
CA VAL A 289 10.88 5.96 16.24
C VAL A 289 11.37 4.52 16.21
N THR A 290 11.63 3.96 15.02
CA THR A 290 12.19 2.61 14.84
C THR A 290 13.54 2.47 15.54
N LYS A 291 14.42 3.46 15.39
CA LYS A 291 15.73 3.46 16.04
C LYS A 291 15.58 3.48 17.56
N ALA A 292 14.75 4.36 18.09
CA ALA A 292 14.50 4.43 19.54
C ALA A 292 13.94 3.13 20.11
N ILE A 293 13.01 2.46 19.39
CA ILE A 293 12.49 1.15 19.81
C ILE A 293 13.59 0.09 19.83
N ARG A 294 14.45 0.02 18.81
CA ARG A 294 15.56 -0.94 18.78
C ARG A 294 16.57 -0.71 19.90
N GLU A 295 16.92 0.54 20.15
CA GLU A 295 17.81 0.90 21.25
C GLU A 295 17.22 0.52 22.62
N GLU A 296 15.93 0.73 22.85
CA GLU A 296 15.28 0.35 24.10
C GLU A 296 15.17 -1.18 24.24
N MET A 297 14.85 -1.91 23.15
CA MET A 297 14.84 -3.38 23.12
C MET A 297 16.22 -3.96 23.46
N GLU A 298 17.29 -3.42 22.88
CA GLU A 298 18.67 -3.84 23.12
C GLU A 298 19.07 -3.57 24.58
N LYS A 299 18.80 -2.38 25.09
CA LYS A 299 19.07 -1.97 26.47
C LYS A 299 18.38 -2.86 27.51
N GLU A 300 17.14 -3.28 27.23
CA GLU A 300 16.36 -4.13 28.14
C GLU A 300 16.53 -5.64 27.89
N GLY A 301 17.16 -6.04 26.77
CA GLY A 301 17.31 -7.41 26.35
C GLY A 301 15.97 -8.08 26.02
N THR A 302 15.03 -7.32 25.40
CA THR A 302 13.68 -7.77 25.06
C THR A 302 13.48 -7.90 23.56
N ASP A 303 12.52 -8.74 23.14
CA ASP A 303 12.17 -8.94 21.73
C ASP A 303 11.10 -7.95 21.22
N HIS A 304 10.56 -7.09 22.09
CA HIS A 304 9.49 -6.14 21.80
C HIS A 304 9.46 -5.01 22.82
N VAL A 305 8.74 -3.94 22.50
CA VAL A 305 8.29 -2.91 23.44
C VAL A 305 6.76 -2.96 23.57
N TRP A 306 6.18 -2.09 24.37
CA TRP A 306 4.75 -2.07 24.62
C TRP A 306 4.10 -0.84 23.99
N LEU A 307 2.88 -1.01 23.44
CA LEU A 307 2.03 0.08 23.00
C LEU A 307 0.78 0.13 23.87
N SER A 308 0.50 1.28 24.47
CA SER A 308 -0.73 1.55 25.22
C SER A 308 -1.69 2.40 24.38
N MET A 309 -2.91 1.92 24.24
CA MET A 309 -4.03 2.63 23.62
C MET A 309 -5.02 3.20 24.67
N GLU A 310 -4.70 3.11 25.96
CA GLU A 310 -5.58 3.47 27.07
C GLU A 310 -6.14 4.90 26.96
N LYS A 311 -5.29 5.84 26.50
CA LYS A 311 -5.67 7.26 26.39
C LYS A 311 -6.71 7.54 25.29
N LEU A 312 -6.86 6.65 24.32
CA LEU A 312 -7.84 6.83 23.26
C LEU A 312 -9.28 6.62 23.74
N GLY A 313 -9.44 5.77 24.76
CA GLY A 313 -10.74 5.35 25.22
C GLY A 313 -11.41 4.30 24.32
N LYS A 314 -12.32 3.53 24.89
CA LYS A 314 -12.95 2.39 24.22
C LYS A 314 -13.76 2.79 22.99
N GLU A 315 -14.48 3.89 23.04
CA GLU A 315 -15.34 4.36 21.92
C GLU A 315 -14.49 4.70 20.70
N THR A 316 -13.41 5.45 20.86
CA THR A 316 -12.48 5.78 19.78
C THR A 316 -11.82 4.53 19.22
N ILE A 317 -11.35 3.61 20.07
CA ILE A 317 -10.71 2.36 19.63
C ILE A 317 -11.67 1.53 18.77
N MET A 318 -12.91 1.36 19.21
CA MET A 318 -13.88 0.54 18.50
C MET A 318 -14.48 1.26 17.27
N GLY A 319 -14.54 2.59 17.26
CA GLY A 319 -15.04 3.38 16.15
C GLY A 319 -14.02 3.59 15.03
N HIS A 320 -12.78 3.94 15.39
CA HIS A 320 -11.74 4.27 14.41
C HIS A 320 -10.87 3.08 14.02
N PHE A 321 -10.68 2.07 14.89
CA PHE A 321 -9.78 0.95 14.70
C PHE A 321 -10.45 -0.41 14.94
N PRO A 322 -11.64 -0.67 14.37
CA PRO A 322 -12.41 -1.89 14.68
C PRO A 322 -11.65 -3.17 14.28
N ASN A 323 -10.91 -3.15 13.16
CA ASN A 323 -10.18 -4.32 12.70
C ASN A 323 -8.90 -4.55 13.51
N ILE A 324 -8.20 -3.48 13.94
CA ILE A 324 -7.05 -3.59 14.86
C ILE A 324 -7.52 -4.16 16.19
N TYR A 325 -8.65 -3.65 16.74
CA TYR A 325 -9.24 -4.17 17.97
C TYR A 325 -9.57 -5.66 17.87
N GLN A 326 -10.28 -6.04 16.81
CA GLN A 326 -10.69 -7.42 16.60
C GLN A 326 -9.48 -8.37 16.46
N HIS A 327 -8.50 -7.98 15.65
CA HIS A 327 -7.31 -8.79 15.44
C HIS A 327 -6.48 -8.97 16.73
N CYS A 328 -6.33 -7.90 17.52
CA CYS A 328 -5.65 -7.98 18.81
C CYS A 328 -6.38 -8.93 19.78
N LEU A 329 -7.72 -8.90 19.80
CA LEU A 329 -8.52 -9.84 20.59
C LEU A 329 -8.30 -11.31 20.17
N GLU A 330 -8.23 -11.59 18.87
CA GLU A 330 -7.96 -12.92 18.31
C GLU A 330 -6.56 -13.44 18.69
N GLU A 331 -5.58 -12.53 18.84
CA GLU A 331 -4.23 -12.84 19.34
C GLU A 331 -4.15 -12.82 20.88
N GLY A 332 -5.26 -12.56 21.59
CA GLY A 332 -5.37 -12.66 23.03
C GLY A 332 -5.16 -11.35 23.79
N TYR A 333 -5.21 -10.20 23.12
CA TYR A 333 -5.00 -8.89 23.74
C TYR A 333 -6.25 -8.01 23.66
N ASP A 334 -6.75 -7.55 24.79
CA ASP A 334 -7.80 -6.51 24.84
C ASP A 334 -7.15 -5.12 24.96
N VAL A 335 -6.96 -4.46 23.84
CA VAL A 335 -6.28 -3.15 23.76
C VAL A 335 -7.01 -2.02 24.50
N THR A 336 -8.25 -2.27 24.93
CA THR A 336 -9.00 -1.32 25.78
C THR A 336 -8.66 -1.45 27.26
N LYS A 337 -7.91 -2.47 27.65
CA LYS A 337 -7.58 -2.83 29.05
C LYS A 337 -6.10 -3.03 29.31
N GLU A 338 -5.34 -3.34 28.27
CA GLU A 338 -3.93 -3.70 28.40
C GLU A 338 -3.07 -3.16 27.27
N CYS A 339 -1.76 -3.09 27.51
CA CYS A 339 -0.79 -2.77 26.47
C CYS A 339 -0.54 -4.00 25.59
N ILE A 340 -0.29 -3.77 24.30
CA ILE A 340 0.07 -4.81 23.35
C ILE A 340 1.58 -4.81 23.08
N PRO A 341 2.21 -5.98 22.86
CA PRO A 341 3.61 -6.04 22.47
C PRO A 341 3.76 -5.64 21.01
N VAL A 342 4.69 -4.73 20.72
CA VAL A 342 4.96 -4.27 19.34
C VAL A 342 6.44 -4.34 19.00
N VAL A 343 6.73 -4.58 17.72
CA VAL A 343 8.09 -4.72 17.18
C VAL A 343 8.19 -4.02 15.83
N PRO A 344 9.32 -3.39 15.51
CA PRO A 344 9.57 -2.87 14.17
C PRO A 344 9.62 -3.99 13.12
N ALA A 345 9.01 -3.77 11.97
CA ALA A 345 9.02 -4.71 10.86
C ALA A 345 9.21 -4.01 9.52
N GLN A 346 9.78 -4.71 8.54
CA GLN A 346 9.81 -4.23 7.17
C GLN A 346 8.37 -3.98 6.70
N HIS A 347 8.15 -2.85 6.04
CA HIS A 347 6.83 -2.42 5.62
C HIS A 347 6.78 -2.04 4.15
N TYR A 348 7.69 -1.17 3.68
CA TYR A 348 7.69 -0.65 2.34
C TYR A 348 9.08 -0.74 1.70
N PHE A 349 9.14 -1.16 0.45
CA PHE A 349 10.33 -1.12 -0.38
C PHE A 349 10.20 0.05 -1.36
N MET A 350 10.97 1.10 -1.13
CA MET A 350 10.88 2.36 -1.89
C MET A 350 11.77 2.36 -3.13
N GLY A 351 12.82 1.56 -3.12
CA GLY A 351 13.65 1.31 -4.29
C GLY A 351 13.02 0.32 -5.26
N GLY A 352 13.75 -0.05 -6.31
CA GLY A 352 13.28 -1.06 -7.26
C GLY A 352 13.75 -0.85 -8.68
N VAL A 353 12.91 -1.28 -9.61
CA VAL A 353 13.12 -1.04 -11.04
C VAL A 353 12.97 0.46 -11.31
N TRP A 354 14.00 1.04 -11.92
CA TRP A 354 13.94 2.44 -12.33
C TRP A 354 12.91 2.64 -13.43
N VAL A 355 12.12 3.71 -13.31
CA VAL A 355 11.18 4.15 -14.35
C VAL A 355 11.30 5.65 -14.56
N ASP A 356 10.92 6.13 -15.75
CA ASP A 356 10.74 7.56 -16.03
C ASP A 356 9.39 8.08 -15.50
N SER A 357 9.03 9.33 -15.85
CA SER A 357 7.74 9.93 -15.46
C SER A 357 6.52 9.26 -16.11
N ASP A 358 6.71 8.55 -17.21
CA ASP A 358 5.67 7.80 -17.91
C ASP A 358 5.60 6.32 -17.47
N SER A 359 6.32 5.97 -16.38
CA SER A 359 6.43 4.61 -15.82
C SER A 359 7.12 3.60 -16.76
N LYS A 360 7.90 4.06 -17.75
CA LYS A 360 8.70 3.20 -18.62
C LYS A 360 10.02 2.84 -17.94
N THR A 361 10.40 1.58 -18.03
CA THR A 361 11.70 1.11 -17.57
C THR A 361 12.83 1.46 -18.56
N SER A 362 14.04 1.00 -18.33
CA SER A 362 15.14 1.13 -19.29
C SER A 362 15.07 0.11 -20.44
N MET A 363 14.07 -0.78 -20.47
CA MET A 363 13.81 -1.74 -21.53
C MET A 363 12.52 -1.37 -22.25
N GLU A 364 12.55 -1.31 -23.59
CA GLU A 364 11.35 -1.00 -24.37
C GLU A 364 10.26 -2.06 -24.17
N HIS A 365 9.01 -1.62 -24.20
CA HIS A 365 7.79 -2.43 -23.98
C HIS A 365 7.64 -3.04 -22.57
N LEU A 366 8.41 -2.49 -21.60
CA LEU A 366 8.33 -2.89 -20.20
C LEU A 366 8.20 -1.66 -19.29
#